data_8fe77103e675be8a9579c13d130d25dc
#
_entry.id   8fe77103e675be8a9579c13d130d25dc
#
_cell.length_a   1.000
_cell.length_b   1.000
_cell.length_c   1.000
_cell.angle_alpha   90.00
_cell.angle_beta   90.00
_cell.angle_gamma   90.00
#
_symmetry.space_group_name_H-M   'P 1'
#
loop_
_entity.id
_entity.type
_entity.pdbx_description
1 polymer ?
#
loop_
_entity_poly.entity_id
_entity_poly.type
_entity_poly.pdbx_seq_one_letter_code
_entity_poly.pdbx_strand_id
1 'polypeptide(L)'
;MKKFLCGLLSAALAVSLTVPMAGAAYTDVPAESTLGGEVEKAVRYGLMNGYSDTTFGYGDSMTRAQFAAVLVRMMGWETVTPATADFTDVPVSHTWYGAVETAAAHDVVDEGGAFRPGDAITRGEMSEMLVRALGLKATAEMAAGQTSSASSVFHLPFTDVSGDQAGYIAVAYAIGMTNGTSA
;
A
#
# COMPACT_ATOMS: atom_id res chain seq x y z
N MET A 1 21.73 -54.39 34.76
CA MET A 1 22.07 -53.01 34.36
C MET A 1 21.85 -52.89 32.85
N LYS A 2 20.66 -52.38 32.49
CA LYS A 2 20.26 -52.17 31.06
C LYS A 2 20.29 -50.69 30.78
N LYS A 3 21.20 -50.24 29.91
CA LYS A 3 21.32 -48.87 29.46
C LYS A 3 20.30 -48.61 28.35
N PHE A 4 19.29 -47.78 28.63
CA PHE A 4 18.36 -47.28 27.61
C PHE A 4 19.05 -46.09 26.86
N LEU A 5 19.36 -46.30 25.59
CA LEU A 5 19.84 -45.28 24.70
C LEU A 5 18.62 -44.62 24.05
N CYS A 6 18.27 -43.42 24.51
CA CYS A 6 17.18 -42.62 23.96
C CYS A 6 17.71 -41.83 22.75
N GLY A 7 17.44 -42.35 21.55
CA GLY A 7 17.76 -41.63 20.31
C GLY A 7 16.75 -40.55 20.03
N LEU A 8 17.10 -39.29 20.24
CA LEU A 8 16.34 -38.13 19.79
C LEU A 8 16.54 -37.96 18.29
N LEU A 9 15.57 -38.40 17.51
CA LEU A 9 15.48 -38.15 16.09
C LEU A 9 14.94 -36.70 15.89
N SER A 10 15.88 -35.76 15.79
CA SER A 10 15.55 -34.38 15.38
C SER A 10 15.22 -34.38 13.89
N ALA A 11 13.94 -34.49 13.55
CA ALA A 11 13.45 -34.16 12.21
C ALA A 11 13.51 -32.65 12.03
N ALA A 12 14.59 -32.16 11.49
CA ALA A 12 14.67 -30.79 10.98
C ALA A 12 13.73 -30.68 9.77
N LEU A 13 12.56 -30.13 10.00
CA LEU A 13 11.64 -29.75 8.94
C LEU A 13 12.27 -28.54 8.24
N ALA A 14 13.09 -28.78 7.22
CA ALA A 14 13.55 -27.75 6.31
C ALA A 14 12.33 -27.34 5.47
N VAL A 15 11.60 -26.33 5.93
CA VAL A 15 10.70 -25.57 5.08
C VAL A 15 11.59 -24.84 4.07
N SER A 16 11.83 -25.47 2.93
CA SER A 16 12.41 -24.80 1.78
C SER A 16 11.38 -23.78 1.29
N LEU A 17 11.49 -22.55 1.80
CA LEU A 17 10.92 -21.39 1.14
C LEU A 17 11.63 -21.30 -0.23
N THR A 18 11.10 -22.01 -1.22
CA THR A 18 11.39 -21.72 -2.61
C THR A 18 10.73 -20.38 -2.91
N VAL A 19 11.42 -19.31 -2.54
CA VAL A 19 11.21 -18.03 -3.19
C VAL A 19 11.46 -18.29 -4.66
N PRO A 20 10.52 -18.11 -5.58
CA PRO A 20 10.81 -18.19 -6.98
C PRO A 20 11.84 -17.09 -7.28
N MET A 21 13.11 -17.51 -7.30
CA MET A 21 14.18 -16.70 -7.83
C MET A 21 14.14 -16.91 -9.33
N ALA A 22 13.51 -16.00 -10.00
CA ALA A 22 13.87 -15.54 -11.33
C ALA A 22 12.87 -14.44 -11.63
N GLY A 23 13.35 -13.22 -11.76
CA GLY A 23 12.58 -12.23 -12.42
C GLY A 23 12.18 -12.75 -13.79
N ALA A 24 11.00 -13.35 -13.90
CA ALA A 24 10.32 -13.39 -15.17
C ALA A 24 10.15 -11.91 -15.51
N ALA A 25 10.97 -11.44 -16.45
CA ALA A 25 10.87 -10.06 -16.91
C ALA A 25 9.44 -9.93 -17.46
N TYR A 26 8.62 -9.15 -16.81
CA TYR A 26 7.30 -8.84 -17.32
C TYR A 26 7.42 -8.24 -18.70
N THR A 27 6.71 -8.78 -19.67
CA THR A 27 6.84 -8.40 -21.08
C THR A 27 6.30 -7.00 -21.38
N ASP A 28 5.44 -6.49 -20.50
CA ASP A 28 4.82 -5.17 -20.58
C ASP A 28 5.60 -4.09 -19.82
N VAL A 29 6.63 -4.45 -19.06
CA VAL A 29 7.51 -3.49 -18.39
C VAL A 29 8.70 -3.19 -19.30
N PRO A 30 8.86 -1.94 -19.80
CA PRO A 30 9.96 -1.61 -20.70
C PRO A 30 11.32 -1.84 -20.04
N ALA A 31 12.21 -2.57 -20.70
CA ALA A 31 13.52 -2.95 -20.15
C ALA A 31 14.38 -1.73 -19.77
N GLU A 32 14.27 -0.63 -20.52
CA GLU A 32 14.99 0.62 -20.27
C GLU A 32 14.23 1.59 -19.33
N SER A 33 13.13 1.13 -18.74
CA SER A 33 12.35 1.97 -17.82
C SER A 33 13.08 2.11 -16.49
N THR A 34 13.20 3.33 -15.99
CA THR A 34 13.68 3.60 -14.63
C THR A 34 12.78 2.95 -13.57
N LEU A 35 11.51 2.72 -13.90
CA LEU A 35 10.53 2.06 -13.02
C LEU A 35 10.64 0.53 -13.07
N GLY A 36 11.31 -0.06 -14.07
CA GLY A 36 11.45 -1.51 -14.16
C GLY A 36 12.11 -2.13 -12.94
N GLY A 37 13.17 -1.51 -12.42
CA GLY A 37 13.82 -1.92 -11.19
C GLY A 37 12.94 -1.77 -9.94
N GLU A 38 12.04 -0.80 -9.92
CA GLU A 38 11.10 -0.59 -8.80
C GLU A 38 9.96 -1.60 -8.85
N VAL A 39 9.48 -1.97 -10.04
CA VAL A 39 8.53 -3.08 -10.22
C VAL A 39 9.12 -4.38 -9.70
N GLU A 40 10.37 -4.70 -10.07
CA GLU A 40 11.06 -5.89 -9.59
C GLU A 40 11.17 -5.91 -8.06
N LYS A 41 11.53 -4.79 -7.44
CA LYS A 41 11.58 -4.66 -5.97
C LYS A 41 10.20 -4.86 -5.34
N ALA A 42 9.17 -4.21 -5.86
CA ALA A 42 7.81 -4.32 -5.33
C ALA A 42 7.30 -5.77 -5.36
N VAL A 43 7.60 -6.50 -6.44
CA VAL A 43 7.27 -7.94 -6.57
C VAL A 43 8.12 -8.78 -5.63
N ARG A 44 9.43 -8.54 -5.57
CA ARG A 44 10.36 -9.27 -4.69
C ARG A 44 9.98 -9.15 -3.21
N TYR A 45 9.52 -7.98 -2.78
CA TYR A 45 9.06 -7.75 -1.41
C TYR A 45 7.62 -8.19 -1.18
N GLY A 46 6.95 -8.77 -2.18
CA GLY A 46 5.56 -9.23 -2.05
C GLY A 46 4.54 -8.09 -1.90
N LEU A 47 4.92 -6.87 -2.22
CA LEU A 47 4.02 -5.71 -2.13
C LEU A 47 2.99 -5.71 -3.27
N MET A 48 3.44 -6.06 -4.47
CA MET A 48 2.63 -6.13 -5.68
C MET A 48 2.86 -7.45 -6.40
N ASN A 49 1.85 -7.89 -7.14
CA ASN A 49 1.93 -9.01 -8.07
C ASN A 49 1.45 -8.52 -9.43
N GLY A 50 1.99 -9.10 -10.52
CA GLY A 50 1.44 -8.92 -11.84
C GLY A 50 0.08 -9.60 -12.01
N TYR A 51 -0.58 -9.35 -13.12
CA TYR A 51 -1.81 -10.03 -13.50
C TYR A 51 -1.57 -11.50 -13.91
N SER A 52 -0.35 -11.80 -14.33
CA SER A 52 0.12 -13.16 -14.67
C SER A 52 1.63 -13.24 -14.46
N ASP A 53 2.21 -14.40 -14.74
CA ASP A 53 3.68 -14.62 -14.68
C ASP A 53 4.45 -13.75 -15.69
N THR A 54 3.79 -13.22 -16.70
CA THR A 54 4.41 -12.45 -17.79
C THR A 54 3.87 -11.03 -17.96
N THR A 55 2.79 -10.67 -17.27
CA THR A 55 2.12 -9.37 -17.41
C THR A 55 1.98 -8.70 -16.04
N PHE A 56 2.60 -7.54 -15.88
CA PHE A 56 2.51 -6.76 -14.64
C PHE A 56 1.27 -5.85 -14.60
N GLY A 57 0.85 -5.30 -15.74
CA GLY A 57 -0.12 -4.21 -15.86
C GLY A 57 0.58 -2.85 -15.83
N TYR A 58 1.79 -2.77 -16.43
CA TYR A 58 2.57 -1.55 -16.47
C TYR A 58 1.82 -0.46 -17.26
N GLY A 59 1.62 0.69 -16.60
CA GLY A 59 0.85 1.79 -17.17
C GLY A 59 -0.65 1.78 -16.87
N ASP A 60 -1.16 0.71 -16.26
CA ASP A 60 -2.55 0.66 -15.82
C ASP A 60 -2.76 1.53 -14.57
N SER A 61 -3.94 2.12 -14.46
CA SER A 61 -4.34 2.85 -13.26
C SER A 61 -4.63 1.88 -12.13
N MET A 62 -4.00 2.10 -10.99
CA MET A 62 -4.27 1.33 -9.78
C MET A 62 -5.62 1.72 -9.18
N THR A 63 -6.41 0.74 -8.73
CA THR A 63 -7.66 1.02 -8.02
C THR A 63 -7.42 1.32 -6.54
N ARG A 64 -8.40 1.96 -5.89
CA ARG A 64 -8.36 2.25 -4.45
C ARG A 64 -8.19 0.97 -3.61
N ALA A 65 -8.91 -0.11 -3.96
CA ALA A 65 -8.79 -1.38 -3.24
C ALA A 65 -7.44 -2.06 -3.46
N GLN A 66 -6.86 -1.98 -4.65
CA GLN A 66 -5.51 -2.48 -4.90
C GLN A 66 -4.47 -1.71 -4.08
N PHE A 67 -4.62 -0.39 -3.97
CA PHE A 67 -3.71 0.41 -3.16
C PHE A 67 -3.84 0.11 -1.67
N ALA A 68 -5.05 -0.08 -1.14
CA ALA A 68 -5.25 -0.56 0.23
C ALA A 68 -4.53 -1.90 0.49
N ALA A 69 -4.60 -2.84 -0.47
CA ALA A 69 -3.91 -4.12 -0.35
C ALA A 69 -2.37 -3.97 -0.37
N VAL A 70 -1.84 -3.04 -1.17
CA VAL A 70 -0.40 -2.72 -1.16
C VAL A 70 0.00 -2.16 0.20
N LEU A 71 -0.77 -1.23 0.78
CA LEU A 71 -0.50 -0.66 2.09
C LEU A 71 -0.53 -1.71 3.21
N VAL A 72 -1.54 -2.58 3.24
CA VAL A 72 -1.65 -3.66 4.23
C VAL A 72 -0.41 -4.55 4.20
N ARG A 73 0.06 -4.92 3.00
CA ARG A 73 1.28 -5.72 2.81
C ARG A 73 2.54 -4.95 3.22
N MET A 74 2.64 -3.68 2.83
CA MET A 74 3.79 -2.83 3.13
C MET A 74 3.96 -2.62 4.64
N MET A 75 2.86 -2.46 5.36
CA MET A 75 2.85 -2.28 6.81
C MET A 75 2.96 -3.60 7.58
N GLY A 76 2.87 -4.75 6.90
CA GLY A 76 2.91 -6.07 7.53
C GLY A 76 1.73 -6.36 8.43
N TRP A 77 0.58 -5.73 8.20
CA TRP A 77 -0.61 -5.95 9.01
C TRP A 77 -1.26 -7.29 8.72
N GLU A 78 -1.73 -7.95 9.77
CA GLU A 78 -2.57 -9.13 9.61
C GLU A 78 -3.94 -8.74 9.04
N THR A 79 -4.36 -9.46 8.00
CA THR A 79 -5.64 -9.20 7.34
C THR A 79 -6.80 -9.57 8.24
N VAL A 80 -7.71 -8.63 8.50
CA VAL A 80 -8.96 -8.87 9.20
C VAL A 80 -10.10 -9.12 8.21
N THR A 81 -11.04 -9.97 8.59
CA THR A 81 -12.24 -10.29 7.80
C THR A 81 -13.44 -10.34 8.71
N PRO A 82 -13.98 -9.19 9.14
CA PRO A 82 -15.16 -9.15 10.00
C PRO A 82 -16.36 -9.82 9.33
N ALA A 83 -17.32 -10.32 10.15
CA ALA A 83 -18.51 -10.97 9.62
C ALA A 83 -19.49 -10.02 8.94
N THR A 84 -19.39 -8.73 9.27
CA THR A 84 -20.22 -7.65 8.69
C THR A 84 -19.30 -6.65 8.03
N ALA A 85 -19.63 -6.28 6.80
CA ALA A 85 -18.88 -5.28 6.04
C ALA A 85 -19.13 -3.87 6.59
N ASP A 86 -18.07 -3.08 6.71
CA ASP A 86 -18.15 -1.67 7.11
C ASP A 86 -18.57 -0.78 5.94
N PHE A 87 -18.27 -1.20 4.70
CA PHE A 87 -18.57 -0.42 3.50
C PHE A 87 -19.72 -1.00 2.69
N THR A 88 -20.60 -0.14 2.19
CA THR A 88 -21.81 -0.54 1.45
C THR A 88 -21.52 -1.18 0.09
N ASP A 89 -20.35 -0.90 -0.48
CA ASP A 89 -19.92 -1.34 -1.82
C ASP A 89 -18.76 -2.34 -1.79
N VAL A 90 -18.36 -2.81 -0.61
CA VAL A 90 -17.32 -3.85 -0.43
C VAL A 90 -17.92 -5.02 0.37
N PRO A 91 -18.76 -5.86 -0.26
CA PRO A 91 -19.35 -6.99 0.42
C PRO A 91 -18.30 -8.03 0.84
N VAL A 92 -18.60 -8.88 1.81
CA VAL A 92 -17.72 -9.95 2.33
C VAL A 92 -17.13 -10.83 1.21
N SER A 93 -17.87 -10.98 0.09
CA SER A 93 -17.41 -11.74 -1.09
C SER A 93 -16.46 -10.97 -2.02
N HIS A 94 -16.21 -9.69 -1.75
CA HIS A 94 -15.34 -8.86 -2.60
C HIS A 94 -13.88 -9.33 -2.49
N THR A 95 -13.17 -9.41 -3.62
CA THR A 95 -11.76 -9.89 -3.68
C THR A 95 -10.84 -9.16 -2.71
N TRP A 96 -11.03 -7.86 -2.52
CA TRP A 96 -10.21 -7.01 -1.66
C TRP A 96 -10.84 -6.73 -0.30
N TYR A 97 -11.89 -7.49 0.08
CA TYR A 97 -12.62 -7.28 1.34
C TYR A 97 -11.67 -7.16 2.53
N GLY A 98 -10.89 -8.20 2.78
CA GLY A 98 -9.98 -8.21 3.92
C GLY A 98 -8.97 -7.06 3.92
N ALA A 99 -8.46 -6.67 2.76
CA ALA A 99 -7.51 -5.55 2.68
C ALA A 99 -8.18 -4.21 2.98
N VAL A 100 -9.40 -4.00 2.49
CA VAL A 100 -10.16 -2.76 2.74
C VAL A 100 -10.56 -2.65 4.21
N GLU A 101 -11.11 -3.71 4.79
CA GLU A 101 -11.47 -3.75 6.23
C GLU A 101 -10.23 -3.59 7.14
N THR A 102 -9.09 -4.17 6.74
CA THR A 102 -7.83 -3.98 7.48
C THR A 102 -7.37 -2.53 7.42
N ALA A 103 -7.47 -1.88 6.25
CA ALA A 103 -7.14 -0.48 6.11
C ALA A 103 -8.03 0.42 6.99
N ALA A 104 -9.33 0.11 7.08
CA ALA A 104 -10.26 0.80 7.98
C ALA A 104 -9.90 0.57 9.46
N ALA A 105 -9.66 -0.67 9.86
CA ALA A 105 -9.28 -1.03 11.22
C ALA A 105 -7.97 -0.34 11.70
N HIS A 106 -7.12 0.09 10.76
CA HIS A 106 -5.90 0.85 11.03
C HIS A 106 -6.04 2.36 10.75
N ASP A 107 -7.27 2.87 10.67
CA ASP A 107 -7.58 4.30 10.43
C ASP A 107 -6.92 4.88 9.16
N VAL A 108 -6.65 4.03 8.16
CA VAL A 108 -6.12 4.47 6.85
C VAL A 108 -7.21 5.11 5.99
N VAL A 109 -8.44 4.65 6.15
CA VAL A 109 -9.65 5.20 5.56
C VAL A 109 -10.72 5.34 6.64
N ASP A 110 -11.67 6.26 6.45
CA ASP A 110 -12.78 6.40 7.38
C ASP A 110 -13.79 5.26 7.17
N GLU A 111 -14.33 4.74 8.28
CA GLU A 111 -15.32 3.66 8.27
C GLU A 111 -16.66 4.12 7.71
N GLY A 112 -17.39 3.20 7.11
CA GLY A 112 -18.75 3.39 6.64
C GLY A 112 -18.87 4.06 5.27
N GLY A 113 -20.09 4.09 4.75
CA GLY A 113 -20.39 4.65 3.43
C GLY A 113 -19.86 3.81 2.27
N ALA A 114 -19.48 4.46 1.19
CA ALA A 114 -18.90 3.83 0.00
C ALA A 114 -17.38 3.98 -0.04
N PHE A 115 -16.66 2.88 -0.15
CA PHE A 115 -15.20 2.86 -0.30
C PHE A 115 -14.76 3.17 -1.73
N ARG A 116 -15.58 2.83 -2.74
CA ARG A 116 -15.29 2.94 -4.19
C ARG A 116 -14.11 2.06 -4.62
N PRO A 117 -14.18 0.73 -4.41
CA PRO A 117 -13.03 -0.19 -4.56
C PRO A 117 -12.48 -0.23 -5.99
N GLY A 118 -13.32 -0.03 -7.00
CA GLY A 118 -12.97 -0.09 -8.42
C GLY A 118 -12.51 1.24 -9.02
N ASP A 119 -12.65 2.36 -8.31
CA ASP A 119 -12.23 3.65 -8.83
C ASP A 119 -10.71 3.74 -8.91
N ALA A 120 -10.20 4.37 -9.97
CA ALA A 120 -8.78 4.72 -10.04
C ALA A 120 -8.43 5.65 -8.88
N ILE A 121 -7.40 5.26 -8.11
CA ILE A 121 -6.96 6.08 -6.98
C ILE A 121 -6.26 7.34 -7.48
N THR A 122 -6.60 8.49 -6.91
CA THR A 122 -5.92 9.76 -7.20
C THR A 122 -4.63 9.89 -6.38
N ARG A 123 -3.71 10.76 -6.82
CA ARG A 123 -2.49 11.07 -6.07
C ARG A 123 -2.77 11.66 -4.67
N GLY A 124 -3.83 12.46 -4.55
CA GLY A 124 -4.28 13.00 -3.27
C GLY A 124 -4.75 11.90 -2.32
N GLU A 125 -5.59 10.98 -2.79
CA GLU A 125 -6.05 9.84 -2.02
C GLU A 125 -4.88 8.89 -1.64
N MET A 126 -3.92 8.67 -2.55
CA MET A 126 -2.70 7.91 -2.21
C MET A 126 -1.91 8.59 -1.08
N SER A 127 -1.72 9.91 -1.16
CA SER A 127 -1.00 10.67 -0.13
C SER A 127 -1.72 10.59 1.22
N GLU A 128 -3.04 10.72 1.22
CA GLU A 128 -3.86 10.61 2.43
C GLU A 128 -3.71 9.22 3.07
N MET A 129 -3.95 8.16 2.30
CA MET A 129 -3.85 6.80 2.81
C MET A 129 -2.44 6.46 3.33
N LEU A 130 -1.38 6.90 2.62
CA LEU A 130 0.01 6.71 3.06
C LEU A 130 0.31 7.43 4.37
N VAL A 131 -0.06 8.70 4.47
CA VAL A 131 0.19 9.52 5.67
C VAL A 131 -0.57 8.98 6.87
N ARG A 132 -1.81 8.52 6.66
CA ARG A 132 -2.61 7.87 7.72
C ARG A 132 -2.00 6.53 8.13
N ALA A 133 -1.56 5.71 7.19
CA ALA A 133 -0.87 4.45 7.48
C ALA A 133 0.41 4.65 8.33
N LEU A 134 1.09 5.77 8.15
CA LEU A 134 2.25 6.15 8.97
C LEU A 134 1.88 6.77 10.34
N GLY A 135 0.59 6.86 10.69
CA GLY A 135 0.11 7.46 11.94
C GLY A 135 0.25 8.99 12.00
N LEU A 136 0.36 9.66 10.84
CA LEU A 136 0.59 11.09 10.74
C LEU A 136 -0.69 11.90 10.46
N LYS A 137 -1.88 11.33 10.68
CA LYS A 137 -3.18 12.00 10.47
C LYS A 137 -3.26 13.35 11.18
N ALA A 138 -2.98 13.38 12.48
CA ALA A 138 -3.00 14.63 13.27
C ALA A 138 -2.01 15.68 12.76
N THR A 139 -0.86 15.26 12.24
CA THR A 139 0.11 16.15 11.61
C THR A 139 -0.45 16.75 10.32
N ALA A 140 -1.14 15.95 9.51
CA ALA A 140 -1.77 16.40 8.27
C ALA A 140 -2.92 17.40 8.54
N GLU A 141 -3.74 17.13 9.54
CA GLU A 141 -4.82 18.04 9.97
C GLU A 141 -4.24 19.39 10.42
N MET A 142 -3.16 19.39 11.18
CA MET A 142 -2.45 20.61 11.57
C MET A 142 -1.81 21.32 10.37
N ALA A 143 -1.25 20.58 9.42
CA ALA A 143 -0.59 21.09 8.23
C ALA A 143 -1.57 21.79 7.27
N ALA A 144 -2.84 21.36 7.22
CA ALA A 144 -3.85 21.88 6.30
C ALA A 144 -3.98 23.42 6.34
N GLY A 145 -3.84 24.03 7.52
CA GLY A 145 -3.88 25.49 7.71
C GLY A 145 -2.60 26.23 7.33
N GLN A 146 -1.52 25.51 6.94
CA GLN A 146 -0.18 26.07 6.74
C GLN A 146 0.33 25.94 5.31
N THR A 147 -0.40 25.32 4.43
CA THR A 147 0.04 24.95 3.07
C THR A 147 0.38 26.16 2.18
N SER A 148 -0.26 27.30 2.43
CA SER A 148 -0.03 28.56 1.69
C SER A 148 1.07 29.45 2.27
N SER A 149 1.58 29.14 3.46
CA SER A 149 2.61 29.95 4.11
C SER A 149 4.01 29.56 3.61
N ALA A 150 4.67 30.44 2.86
CA ALA A 150 6.01 30.20 2.31
C ALA A 150 7.09 29.93 3.36
N SER A 151 6.87 30.29 4.63
CA SER A 151 7.80 30.03 5.73
C SER A 151 7.49 28.74 6.47
N SER A 152 6.40 28.05 6.14
CA SER A 152 6.03 26.77 6.76
C SER A 152 6.78 25.61 6.11
N VAL A 153 7.16 24.62 6.92
CA VAL A 153 7.66 23.32 6.42
C VAL A 153 6.60 22.54 5.63
N PHE A 154 5.34 22.91 5.80
CA PHE A 154 4.19 22.33 5.09
C PHE A 154 3.75 23.17 3.88
N HIS A 155 4.56 24.14 3.48
CA HIS A 155 4.30 24.90 2.27
C HIS A 155 4.24 23.99 1.04
N LEU A 156 3.17 24.14 0.26
CA LEU A 156 3.00 23.42 -1.01
C LEU A 156 3.32 24.38 -2.18
N PRO A 157 4.24 24.01 -3.07
CA PRO A 157 4.50 24.77 -4.28
C PRO A 157 3.44 24.56 -5.37
N PHE A 158 2.43 23.73 -5.10
CA PHE A 158 1.40 23.32 -6.05
C PHE A 158 0.18 24.24 -5.94
N THR A 159 -0.39 24.62 -7.07
CA THR A 159 -1.56 25.51 -7.16
C THR A 159 -2.88 24.75 -7.35
N ASP A 160 -2.81 23.46 -7.68
CA ASP A 160 -3.93 22.56 -7.95
C ASP A 160 -4.36 21.74 -6.72
N VAL A 161 -3.73 21.98 -5.58
CA VAL A 161 -4.04 21.29 -4.31
C VAL A 161 -4.87 22.20 -3.41
N SER A 162 -6.04 21.71 -3.01
CA SER A 162 -6.95 22.41 -2.09
C SER A 162 -7.83 21.43 -1.31
N GLY A 163 -8.57 21.94 -0.32
CA GLY A 163 -9.49 21.16 0.48
C GLY A 163 -8.81 20.25 1.50
N ASP A 164 -9.54 19.23 1.93
CA ASP A 164 -9.16 18.38 3.07
C ASP A 164 -7.88 17.58 2.83
N GLN A 165 -7.55 17.27 1.57
CA GLN A 165 -6.35 16.53 1.23
C GLN A 165 -5.07 17.37 1.23
N ALA A 166 -5.18 18.72 1.27
CA ALA A 166 -4.01 19.59 1.20
C ALA A 166 -3.00 19.32 2.33
N GLY A 167 -3.46 19.06 3.55
CA GLY A 167 -2.60 18.72 4.67
C GLY A 167 -1.87 17.39 4.49
N TYR A 168 -2.55 16.37 3.99
CA TYR A 168 -1.93 15.07 3.71
C TYR A 168 -0.89 15.16 2.59
N ILE A 169 -1.19 15.89 1.52
CA ILE A 169 -0.24 16.12 0.43
C ILE A 169 0.97 16.92 0.96
N ALA A 170 0.76 17.91 1.83
CA ALA A 170 1.83 18.71 2.41
C ALA A 170 2.77 17.85 3.28
N VAL A 171 2.23 16.97 4.12
CA VAL A 171 3.04 16.04 4.91
C VAL A 171 3.78 15.06 3.99
N ALA A 172 3.11 14.44 3.02
CA ALA A 172 3.72 13.52 2.07
C ALA A 172 4.86 14.20 1.27
N TYR A 173 4.67 15.46 0.89
CA TYR A 173 5.70 16.27 0.22
C TYR A 173 6.88 16.59 1.16
N ALA A 174 6.61 17.04 2.37
CA ALA A 174 7.64 17.39 3.36
C ALA A 174 8.56 16.20 3.71
N ILE A 175 8.02 14.99 3.74
CA ILE A 175 8.81 13.76 4.00
C ILE A 175 9.35 13.10 2.72
N GLY A 176 9.17 13.71 1.57
CA GLY A 176 9.74 13.25 0.30
C GLY A 176 9.03 12.07 -0.36
N MET A 177 7.80 11.75 0.06
CA MET A 177 7.01 10.64 -0.52
C MET A 177 6.32 11.03 -1.83
N THR A 178 6.09 12.29 -2.07
CA THR A 178 5.49 12.78 -3.30
C THR A 178 6.20 14.04 -3.77
N ASN A 179 6.26 14.20 -5.08
CA ASN A 179 6.71 15.42 -5.76
C ASN A 179 5.63 15.84 -6.74
N GLY A 180 5.55 17.13 -7.07
CA GLY A 180 4.67 17.58 -8.12
C GLY A 180 5.05 16.97 -9.48
N THR A 181 4.13 16.98 -10.41
CA THR A 181 4.45 16.82 -11.82
C THR A 181 4.86 18.19 -12.33
N SER A 182 6.05 18.30 -12.96
CA SER A 182 6.39 19.52 -13.69
C SER A 182 5.33 19.79 -14.76
N ALA A 183 4.80 20.99 -14.77
CA ALA A 183 3.93 21.47 -15.84
C ALA A 183 4.70 21.52 -17.17
#